data_62883f6781b84715a8a6f5d318aefd72
#
_entry.id   62883f6781b84715a8a6f5d318aefd72
#
_cell.length_a   1.000
_cell.length_b   1.000
_cell.length_c   1.000
_cell.angle_alpha   90.00
_cell.angle_beta   90.00
_cell.angle_gamma   90.00
#
_symmetry.space_group_name_H-M   'P 1'
#
loop_
_entity.id
_entity.type
_entity.pdbx_description
1 polymer ?
#
loop_
_entity_poly.entity_id
_entity_poly.type
_entity_poly.pdbx_seq_one_letter_code
_entity_poly.pdbx_strand_id
1 'polypeptide(L)'
;MTASFDASRRAALRLLAGAPLLPASAAGAAPRARVPTSVEIIGMAAPTTPEAQAATTVESSLVLGYGDGATQTYKLGYQPLFYTGDRVPDGTGGKTLAGGYYDIHGKPILDRSAGTPTQFYSDNPDGYSLLKLPGAKARGVRGNTLFAVVQFEATSRDAKGAKMYGRLPAPVAVLTLDQDRATGALRLVKYHTVDASKAHGLWTTCGASLSPWNTHLASEEYEPDAVFVAADAQFKAFSQNLYGDPYRANPYHYGHVPEVVVHPDGSGTVKKHYCMGRISHELVQVMPDKRTVLMGDDATNGGLFVFIADRPADLSAGTLYVARVAQQPGVALDRGGAFDLQWVNLGHATSAEIERFADTLEASEIVEVRRTNPRDPAFKAIRYDGKPQWVRFMPGREKAAAFLETHRWAAAAGGTLAFSKMEGVTLNMKDRVAYMAMSYVYKSMSDGRSGIKVAKIEAGAVYQVKLTGGQVDVAGKKIASDWMPSHMSAVPALVGKDLAVADALGNTADVDRIANPDNLKYSERLRTLFVGEDSNCHVNNFLWAYNVDSGQLARILSCPTAAESTGLQAVDDLNGFAYVMSNFQHPGDWVKKLHDKVKPSVAPLIDRNYRSRRSAAVGYIHGMPQLVADTRG
;
A
#
# COMPACT_ATOMS: atom_id res chain seq x y z
N MET A 1 -20.66 19.18 32.30
CA MET A 1 -19.42 19.74 31.76
C MET A 1 -19.27 19.30 30.28
N THR A 2 -20.12 19.79 29.40
CA THR A 2 -20.21 19.33 27.98
C THR A 2 -20.25 20.50 26.97
N ALA A 3 -19.78 21.68 27.35
CA ALA A 3 -19.88 22.87 26.50
C ALA A 3 -18.56 23.47 25.99
N SER A 4 -17.38 22.90 26.33
CA SER A 4 -16.08 23.52 25.96
C SER A 4 -15.38 22.90 24.71
N PHE A 5 -15.87 21.78 24.19
CA PHE A 5 -15.21 21.09 23.07
C PHE A 5 -15.56 21.64 21.68
N ASP A 6 -16.66 22.38 21.57
CA ASP A 6 -17.14 22.88 20.26
C ASP A 6 -16.51 24.22 19.83
N ALA A 7 -16.01 25.00 20.79
CA ALA A 7 -15.44 26.32 20.52
C ALA A 7 -14.02 26.27 19.91
N SER A 8 -13.21 25.26 20.26
CA SER A 8 -11.85 25.13 19.70
C SER A 8 -11.82 24.62 18.26
N ARG A 9 -12.80 23.77 17.87
CA ARG A 9 -12.99 23.35 16.47
C ARG A 9 -13.41 24.49 15.55
N ARG A 10 -14.24 25.41 16.06
CA ARG A 10 -14.69 26.62 15.31
C ARG A 10 -13.57 27.66 15.17
N ALA A 11 -12.63 27.70 16.09
CA ALA A 11 -11.47 28.60 16.01
C ALA A 11 -10.42 28.12 14.98
N ALA A 12 -10.15 26.81 14.91
CA ALA A 12 -9.24 26.24 13.89
C ALA A 12 -9.81 26.38 12.46
N LEU A 13 -11.13 26.23 12.29
CA LEU A 13 -11.81 26.45 11.01
C LEU A 13 -11.89 27.94 10.61
N ARG A 14 -11.83 28.89 11.56
CA ARG A 14 -11.84 30.32 11.27
C ARG A 14 -10.47 30.88 10.87
N LEU A 15 -9.37 30.25 11.25
CA LEU A 15 -8.03 30.64 10.81
C LEU A 15 -7.72 30.25 9.36
N LEU A 16 -8.45 29.29 8.77
CA LEU A 16 -8.34 28.90 7.36
C LEU A 16 -9.29 29.69 6.42
N ALA A 17 -10.21 30.50 6.96
CA ALA A 17 -11.20 31.28 6.18
C ALA A 17 -10.76 32.70 5.82
N GLY A 18 -9.50 33.07 6.05
CA GLY A 18 -8.97 34.41 5.85
C GLY A 18 -8.17 34.62 4.56
N ALA A 19 -8.52 33.98 3.43
CA ALA A 19 -7.98 34.36 2.14
C ALA A 19 -8.86 35.44 1.50
N PRO A 20 -8.32 36.58 1.01
CA PRO A 20 -9.10 37.62 0.37
C PRO A 20 -9.73 37.10 -0.94
N LEU A 21 -11.03 37.27 -1.08
CA LEU A 21 -11.77 37.10 -2.33
C LEU A 21 -11.20 38.07 -3.37
N LEU A 22 -10.50 37.56 -4.37
CA LEU A 22 -10.16 38.32 -5.56
C LEU A 22 -11.44 38.59 -6.38
N PRO A 23 -11.58 39.78 -7.00
CA PRO A 23 -12.78 40.13 -7.75
C PRO A 23 -12.98 39.22 -8.96
N ALA A 24 -14.24 38.83 -9.19
CA ALA A 24 -14.64 38.08 -10.37
C ALA A 24 -14.34 38.89 -11.63
N SER A 25 -13.32 38.50 -12.37
CA SER A 25 -13.07 39.04 -13.70
C SER A 25 -13.94 38.34 -14.74
N ALA A 26 -14.40 39.11 -15.70
CA ALA A 26 -15.34 38.82 -16.77
C ALA A 26 -15.20 37.43 -17.40
N ALA A 27 -16.33 36.86 -17.76
CA ALA A 27 -16.46 35.62 -18.54
C ALA A 27 -15.78 35.78 -19.92
N GLY A 28 -14.48 35.54 -19.94
CA GLY A 28 -13.72 35.24 -21.16
C GLY A 28 -13.93 33.78 -21.53
N ALA A 29 -13.97 33.47 -22.84
CA ALA A 29 -14.03 32.12 -23.35
C ALA A 29 -13.07 31.21 -22.58
N ALA A 30 -13.55 30.02 -22.16
CA ALA A 30 -12.71 29.08 -21.41
C ALA A 30 -11.38 28.88 -22.15
N PRO A 31 -10.24 29.07 -21.50
CA PRO A 31 -8.95 28.93 -22.17
C PRO A 31 -8.87 27.50 -22.72
N ARG A 32 -8.49 27.38 -24.01
CA ARG A 32 -8.21 26.06 -24.59
C ARG A 32 -7.23 25.35 -23.69
N ALA A 33 -7.58 24.16 -23.26
CA ALA A 33 -6.76 23.32 -22.44
C ALA A 33 -5.38 23.12 -23.10
N ARG A 34 -4.32 23.53 -22.41
CA ARG A 34 -2.93 23.52 -22.90
C ARG A 34 -2.27 22.24 -22.41
N VAL A 35 -1.54 21.58 -23.29
CA VAL A 35 -0.69 20.43 -22.92
C VAL A 35 0.62 20.97 -22.33
N PRO A 36 0.97 20.62 -21.08
CA PRO A 36 2.25 21.03 -20.53
C PRO A 36 3.41 20.35 -21.28
N THR A 37 4.50 21.12 -21.48
CA THR A 37 5.76 20.65 -22.07
C THR A 37 6.82 20.36 -21.03
N SER A 38 6.64 20.86 -19.81
CA SER A 38 7.49 20.54 -18.66
C SER A 38 6.66 20.52 -17.37
N VAL A 39 7.12 19.70 -16.44
CA VAL A 39 6.58 19.54 -15.09
C VAL A 39 7.72 19.70 -14.10
N GLU A 40 7.61 20.65 -13.19
CA GLU A 40 8.53 20.86 -12.08
C GLU A 40 7.77 20.86 -10.77
N ILE A 41 8.32 20.23 -9.73
CA ILE A 41 7.74 20.26 -8.38
C ILE A 41 8.69 21.03 -7.47
N ILE A 42 8.22 22.16 -6.96
CA ILE A 42 8.91 22.92 -5.92
C ILE A 42 8.59 22.22 -4.59
N GLY A 43 9.61 21.60 -4.01
CA GLY A 43 9.50 20.86 -2.75
C GLY A 43 9.44 21.79 -1.53
N MET A 44 9.18 21.16 -0.39
CA MET A 44 9.15 21.81 0.92
C MET A 44 10.30 21.33 1.80
N ALA A 45 10.68 22.13 2.80
CA ALA A 45 11.64 21.74 3.83
C ALA A 45 11.05 20.67 4.77
N ALA A 46 11.91 19.87 5.40
CA ALA A 46 11.49 19.00 6.49
C ALA A 46 11.06 19.83 7.72
N PRO A 47 10.01 19.41 8.47
CA PRO A 47 9.54 20.17 9.63
C PRO A 47 10.55 20.12 10.77
N THR A 48 10.81 21.29 11.38
CA THR A 48 11.77 21.43 12.49
C THR A 48 11.14 21.92 13.80
N THR A 49 9.90 22.44 13.74
CA THR A 49 9.17 22.88 14.96
C THR A 49 8.22 21.81 15.45
N PRO A 50 7.96 21.70 16.77
CA PRO A 50 7.02 20.71 17.29
C PRO A 50 5.62 20.78 16.67
N GLU A 51 5.13 21.98 16.38
CA GLU A 51 3.80 22.21 15.78
C GLU A 51 3.74 21.64 14.35
N ALA A 52 4.76 21.91 13.52
CA ALA A 52 4.86 21.40 12.16
C ALA A 52 5.09 19.88 12.16
N GLN A 53 5.90 19.36 13.09
CA GLN A 53 6.13 17.92 13.26
C GLN A 53 4.86 17.17 13.69
N ALA A 54 3.97 17.81 14.46
CA ALA A 54 2.74 17.19 14.94
C ALA A 54 1.54 17.29 13.98
N ALA A 55 1.75 17.78 12.77
CA ALA A 55 0.68 18.01 11.78
C ALA A 55 1.05 17.45 10.42
N THR A 56 0.03 17.22 9.57
CA THR A 56 0.25 17.06 8.13
C THR A 56 0.53 18.42 7.52
N THR A 57 1.70 18.59 6.91
CA THR A 57 2.13 19.84 6.28
C THR A 57 2.37 19.68 4.80
N VAL A 58 1.87 20.64 3.98
CA VAL A 58 2.11 20.74 2.55
C VAL A 58 2.41 22.20 2.21
N GLU A 59 3.65 22.48 1.85
CA GLU A 59 4.12 23.82 1.45
C GLU A 59 4.68 23.80 0.02
N SER A 60 4.53 22.70 -0.68
CA SER A 60 5.00 22.45 -2.03
C SER A 60 4.11 23.08 -3.10
N SER A 61 4.64 23.18 -4.31
CA SER A 61 3.91 23.67 -5.49
C SER A 61 4.29 22.86 -6.72
N LEU A 62 3.32 22.74 -7.64
CA LEU A 62 3.51 22.17 -8.97
C LEU A 62 3.60 23.32 -9.99
N VAL A 63 4.61 23.30 -10.84
CA VAL A 63 4.80 24.27 -11.93
C VAL A 63 4.70 23.56 -13.25
N LEU A 64 3.75 23.99 -14.09
CA LEU A 64 3.60 23.52 -15.45
C LEU A 64 4.14 24.55 -16.42
N GLY A 65 5.08 24.15 -17.28
CA GLY A 65 5.57 24.95 -18.40
C GLY A 65 4.86 24.58 -19.69
N TYR A 66 4.72 25.53 -20.60
CA TYR A 66 4.03 25.37 -21.88
C TYR A 66 4.93 25.77 -23.06
N GLY A 67 4.62 25.26 -24.24
CA GLY A 67 5.43 25.45 -25.44
C GLY A 67 5.62 26.90 -25.93
N ASP A 68 4.85 27.84 -25.40
CA ASP A 68 5.00 29.30 -25.62
C ASP A 68 5.88 29.99 -24.59
N GLY A 69 6.53 29.23 -23.71
CA GLY A 69 7.38 29.74 -22.64
C GLY A 69 6.62 30.21 -21.38
N ALA A 70 5.27 30.17 -21.40
CA ALA A 70 4.49 30.49 -20.20
C ALA A 70 4.63 29.41 -19.14
N THR A 71 4.58 29.81 -17.87
CA THR A 71 4.51 28.89 -16.73
C THR A 71 3.27 29.17 -15.89
N GLN A 72 2.76 28.13 -15.22
CA GLN A 72 1.67 28.25 -14.26
C GLN A 72 2.02 27.48 -13.00
N THR A 73 1.94 28.15 -11.85
CA THR A 73 2.20 27.56 -10.54
C THR A 73 0.91 27.23 -9.82
N TYR A 74 0.84 26.02 -9.28
CA TYR A 74 -0.27 25.50 -8.48
C TYR A 74 0.23 25.21 -7.08
N LYS A 75 -0.28 25.95 -6.09
CA LYS A 75 0.03 25.68 -4.69
C LYS A 75 -0.71 24.41 -4.25
N LEU A 76 0.03 23.46 -3.72
CA LEU A 76 -0.55 22.21 -3.20
C LEU A 76 -0.99 22.39 -1.74
N GLY A 77 -1.89 21.55 -1.30
CA GLY A 77 -2.35 21.44 0.08
C GLY A 77 -2.88 20.06 0.37
N TYR A 78 -3.24 19.76 1.61
CA TYR A 78 -3.81 18.50 2.02
C TYR A 78 -5.27 18.67 2.45
N GLN A 79 -6.18 17.84 1.93
CA GLN A 79 -7.60 17.85 2.26
C GLN A 79 -8.01 16.49 2.83
N PRO A 80 -8.25 16.37 4.15
CA PRO A 80 -8.86 15.18 4.71
C PRO A 80 -10.33 15.06 4.30
N LEU A 81 -10.76 13.87 3.93
CA LEU A 81 -12.16 13.51 3.75
C LEU A 81 -12.81 13.20 5.09
N PHE A 82 -12.09 12.50 5.96
CA PHE A 82 -12.45 12.21 7.33
C PHE A 82 -11.21 11.74 8.13
N TYR A 83 -11.36 11.72 9.45
CA TYR A 83 -10.44 11.02 10.34
C TYR A 83 -11.08 9.73 10.84
N THR A 84 -10.28 8.68 11.02
CA THR A 84 -10.76 7.42 11.60
C THR A 84 -11.33 7.66 13.00
N GLY A 85 -12.39 6.94 13.35
CA GLY A 85 -13.16 7.21 14.57
C GLY A 85 -14.17 8.37 14.45
N ASP A 86 -14.25 9.07 13.31
CA ASP A 86 -15.33 10.03 13.06
C ASP A 86 -16.67 9.31 12.86
N ARG A 87 -17.76 9.99 13.23
CA ARG A 87 -19.13 9.61 12.85
C ARG A 87 -19.45 10.21 11.49
N VAL A 88 -19.35 9.38 10.44
CA VAL A 88 -19.54 9.77 9.03
C VAL A 88 -20.91 9.36 8.49
N PRO A 89 -21.44 10.02 7.44
CA PRO A 89 -22.74 9.68 6.87
C PRO A 89 -22.82 8.23 6.37
N ASP A 90 -23.89 7.50 6.69
CA ASP A 90 -24.16 6.14 6.22
C ASP A 90 -25.01 6.09 4.93
N GLY A 91 -25.46 7.25 4.44
CA GLY A 91 -26.32 7.39 3.26
C GLY A 91 -27.81 7.16 3.52
N THR A 92 -28.22 6.76 4.72
CA THR A 92 -29.63 6.58 5.11
C THR A 92 -30.20 7.77 5.89
N GLY A 93 -29.37 8.70 6.26
CA GLY A 93 -29.65 9.83 7.16
C GLY A 93 -29.06 9.62 8.55
N GLY A 94 -28.49 8.45 8.81
CA GLY A 94 -27.73 8.13 10.02
C GLY A 94 -26.23 8.36 9.86
N LYS A 95 -25.48 7.83 10.83
CA LYS A 95 -24.00 7.89 10.86
C LYS A 95 -23.40 6.57 11.32
N THR A 96 -22.31 6.17 10.68
CA THR A 96 -21.49 5.04 11.06
C THR A 96 -20.10 5.47 11.57
N LEU A 97 -19.35 4.54 12.17
CA LEU A 97 -18.00 4.78 12.67
C LEU A 97 -16.98 4.51 11.55
N ALA A 98 -16.23 5.54 11.16
CA ALA A 98 -15.17 5.39 10.16
C ALA A 98 -14.05 4.48 10.68
N GLY A 99 -13.71 3.42 9.91
CA GLY A 99 -12.72 2.41 10.31
C GLY A 99 -13.21 1.44 11.38
N GLY A 100 -14.53 1.37 11.66
CA GLY A 100 -15.10 0.49 12.69
C GLY A 100 -14.93 -0.99 12.36
N TYR A 101 -14.64 -1.81 13.38
CA TYR A 101 -14.48 -3.26 13.27
C TYR A 101 -15.77 -4.01 13.52
N TYR A 102 -15.97 -5.10 12.76
CA TYR A 102 -17.14 -5.97 12.85
C TYR A 102 -16.73 -7.44 12.81
N ASP A 103 -17.47 -8.27 13.54
CA ASP A 103 -17.29 -9.72 13.51
C ASP A 103 -17.89 -10.34 12.22
N ILE A 104 -17.77 -11.66 12.07
CA ILE A 104 -18.26 -12.41 10.89
C ILE A 104 -19.79 -12.29 10.68
N HIS A 105 -20.52 -11.86 11.69
CA HIS A 105 -21.98 -11.66 11.65
C HIS A 105 -22.37 -10.19 11.51
N GLY A 106 -21.39 -9.29 11.26
CA GLY A 106 -21.61 -7.85 11.14
C GLY A 106 -21.90 -7.14 12.47
N LYS A 107 -21.60 -7.74 13.62
CA LYS A 107 -21.73 -7.11 14.93
C LYS A 107 -20.47 -6.31 15.26
N PRO A 108 -20.60 -5.10 15.84
CA PRO A 108 -19.46 -4.31 16.26
C PRO A 108 -18.57 -5.06 17.27
N ILE A 109 -17.26 -5.12 17.00
CA ILE A 109 -16.27 -5.65 17.92
C ILE A 109 -15.94 -4.56 18.93
N LEU A 110 -16.07 -4.88 20.23
CA LEU A 110 -15.96 -3.90 21.31
C LEU A 110 -14.62 -3.99 22.04
N ASP A 111 -13.97 -2.85 22.17
CA ASP A 111 -12.90 -2.62 23.14
C ASP A 111 -13.49 -2.55 24.55
N ARG A 112 -13.13 -3.52 25.38
CA ARG A 112 -13.57 -3.62 26.78
C ARG A 112 -12.44 -3.32 27.76
N SER A 113 -11.30 -2.87 27.26
CA SER A 113 -10.11 -2.63 28.10
C SER A 113 -10.30 -1.48 29.09
N ALA A 114 -11.03 -0.43 28.74
CA ALA A 114 -11.16 0.82 29.52
C ALA A 114 -12.58 1.09 30.01
N GLY A 115 -13.11 0.26 30.90
CA GLY A 115 -14.38 0.53 31.58
C GLY A 115 -15.60 0.40 30.67
N THR A 116 -16.13 1.50 30.12
CA THR A 116 -17.27 1.45 29.19
C THR A 116 -16.85 0.88 27.85
N PRO A 117 -17.48 -0.22 27.38
CA PRO A 117 -17.18 -0.79 26.07
C PRO A 117 -17.43 0.20 24.94
N THR A 118 -16.46 0.36 24.03
CA THR A 118 -16.57 1.17 22.83
C THR A 118 -16.23 0.32 21.60
N GLN A 119 -16.82 0.61 20.46
CA GLN A 119 -16.45 -0.11 19.24
C GLN A 119 -15.00 0.19 18.88
N PHE A 120 -14.22 -0.86 18.56
CA PHE A 120 -12.90 -0.68 17.96
C PHE A 120 -13.01 0.02 16.61
N TYR A 121 -12.06 0.88 16.32
CA TYR A 121 -11.85 1.47 15.00
C TYR A 121 -10.35 1.54 14.70
N SER A 122 -10.01 1.47 13.43
CA SER A 122 -8.63 1.49 12.96
C SER A 122 -8.00 2.88 13.10
N ASP A 123 -6.74 2.94 13.43
CA ASP A 123 -5.85 4.08 13.26
C ASP A 123 -4.88 3.90 12.07
N ASN A 124 -5.07 2.81 11.29
CA ASN A 124 -4.22 2.45 10.16
C ASN A 124 -5.05 2.40 8.84
N PRO A 125 -5.58 3.54 8.32
CA PRO A 125 -6.13 3.55 6.96
C PRO A 125 -4.99 3.41 5.98
N ASP A 126 -5.07 2.43 5.08
CA ASP A 126 -4.06 2.12 4.10
C ASP A 126 -4.60 2.20 2.67
N GLY A 127 -4.41 1.15 1.86
CA GLY A 127 -4.69 1.11 0.45
C GLY A 127 -5.95 1.84 0.00
N TYR A 128 -5.82 2.63 -1.04
CA TYR A 128 -6.86 3.52 -1.54
C TYR A 128 -7.10 3.31 -3.04
N SER A 129 -8.35 3.38 -3.48
CA SER A 129 -8.72 3.48 -4.90
C SER A 129 -9.81 4.51 -5.10
N LEU A 130 -9.57 5.51 -5.96
CA LEU A 130 -10.56 6.48 -6.42
C LEU A 130 -11.02 6.10 -7.83
N LEU A 131 -12.33 5.97 -8.06
CA LEU A 131 -12.88 5.45 -9.30
C LEU A 131 -14.22 6.09 -9.69
N LYS A 132 -14.57 5.94 -10.96
CA LYS A 132 -15.83 6.38 -11.53
C LYS A 132 -16.55 5.20 -12.17
N LEU A 133 -17.82 5.00 -11.84
CA LEU A 133 -18.68 4.05 -12.54
C LEU A 133 -19.50 4.78 -13.60
N PRO A 134 -19.47 4.33 -14.87
CA PRO A 134 -20.24 4.96 -15.94
C PRO A 134 -21.73 5.06 -15.62
N GLY A 135 -22.28 6.26 -15.74
CA GLY A 135 -23.71 6.49 -15.52
C GLY A 135 -24.19 6.44 -14.08
N ALA A 136 -23.31 6.18 -13.09
CA ALA A 136 -23.72 6.13 -11.69
C ALA A 136 -24.21 7.49 -11.20
N LYS A 137 -25.33 7.45 -10.47
CA LYS A 137 -25.91 8.61 -9.79
C LYS A 137 -26.25 8.18 -8.36
N ALA A 138 -25.63 8.80 -7.37
CA ALA A 138 -25.89 8.51 -5.97
C ALA A 138 -26.73 9.59 -5.30
N ARG A 139 -27.61 9.18 -4.39
CA ARG A 139 -28.40 10.11 -3.57
C ARG A 139 -27.48 11.00 -2.74
N GLY A 140 -27.75 12.31 -2.71
CA GLY A 140 -26.98 13.29 -1.94
C GLY A 140 -25.77 13.88 -2.67
N VAL A 141 -25.44 13.39 -3.86
CA VAL A 141 -24.44 13.98 -4.76
C VAL A 141 -25.07 15.07 -5.60
N ARG A 142 -24.44 16.24 -5.66
CA ARG A 142 -24.86 17.42 -6.44
C ARG A 142 -24.01 17.63 -7.69
N GLY A 143 -22.74 17.28 -7.59
CA GLY A 143 -21.73 17.39 -8.65
C GLY A 143 -21.64 16.12 -9.51
N ASN A 144 -20.46 15.56 -9.60
CA ASN A 144 -20.22 14.26 -10.22
C ASN A 144 -20.13 13.17 -9.14
N THR A 145 -20.77 12.03 -9.40
CA THR A 145 -20.64 10.87 -8.51
C THR A 145 -19.31 10.18 -8.76
N LEU A 146 -18.48 10.12 -7.73
CA LEU A 146 -17.29 9.29 -7.66
C LEU A 146 -17.41 8.29 -6.51
N PHE A 147 -16.60 7.26 -6.59
CA PHE A 147 -16.45 6.29 -5.51
C PHE A 147 -14.99 6.18 -5.11
N ALA A 148 -14.77 5.76 -3.87
CA ALA A 148 -13.47 5.33 -3.45
C ALA A 148 -13.59 4.08 -2.59
N VAL A 149 -12.53 3.26 -2.57
CA VAL A 149 -12.38 2.16 -1.63
C VAL A 149 -11.19 2.48 -0.75
N VAL A 150 -11.39 2.32 0.56
CA VAL A 150 -10.33 2.44 1.57
C VAL A 150 -10.32 1.16 2.39
N GLN A 151 -9.16 0.55 2.51
CA GLN A 151 -8.93 -0.55 3.43
C GLN A 151 -8.20 -0.05 4.68
N PHE A 152 -8.34 -0.79 5.77
CA PHE A 152 -7.76 -0.43 7.06
C PHE A 152 -6.98 -1.63 7.57
N GLU A 153 -5.68 -1.51 7.61
CA GLU A 153 -4.75 -2.59 7.91
C GLU A 153 -4.99 -3.20 9.30
N ALA A 154 -4.89 -2.36 10.32
CA ALA A 154 -4.96 -2.78 11.71
C ALA A 154 -5.49 -1.68 12.63
N THR A 155 -5.53 -1.95 13.92
CA THR A 155 -5.47 -0.92 14.97
C THR A 155 -4.24 -1.16 15.83
N SER A 156 -3.47 -0.11 16.09
CA SER A 156 -2.21 -0.22 16.80
C SER A 156 -2.41 -0.66 18.25
N ARG A 157 -3.45 -0.13 18.93
CA ARG A 157 -3.64 -0.29 20.38
C ARG A 157 -5.10 -0.27 20.81
N ASP A 158 -5.39 -0.95 21.91
CA ASP A 158 -6.64 -0.77 22.64
C ASP A 158 -6.65 0.54 23.45
N ALA A 159 -7.76 0.83 24.13
CA ALA A 159 -7.91 2.05 24.92
C ALA A 159 -6.97 2.14 26.15
N LYS A 160 -6.36 1.04 26.58
CA LYS A 160 -5.32 1.00 27.62
C LYS A 160 -3.89 0.98 27.07
N GLY A 161 -3.74 0.97 25.73
CA GLY A 161 -2.44 0.99 25.07
C GLY A 161 -1.82 -0.39 24.84
N ALA A 162 -2.54 -1.49 25.04
CA ALA A 162 -2.05 -2.82 24.68
C ALA A 162 -2.04 -2.99 23.13
N LYS A 163 -1.01 -3.66 22.60
CA LYS A 163 -0.85 -3.90 21.16
C LYS A 163 -2.00 -4.73 20.61
N MET A 164 -2.60 -4.25 19.52
CA MET A 164 -3.73 -4.88 18.82
C MET A 164 -3.44 -5.25 17.36
N TYR A 165 -2.29 -4.90 16.82
CA TYR A 165 -1.90 -5.20 15.43
C TYR A 165 -2.15 -6.67 15.07
N GLY A 166 -2.86 -6.91 13.94
CA GLY A 166 -3.20 -8.24 13.43
C GLY A 166 -4.12 -9.09 14.32
N ARG A 167 -4.81 -8.49 15.31
CA ARG A 167 -5.73 -9.21 16.22
C ARG A 167 -7.20 -9.01 15.90
N LEU A 168 -7.51 -8.14 14.94
CA LEU A 168 -8.87 -7.81 14.52
C LEU A 168 -8.99 -8.02 13.00
N PRO A 169 -10.18 -8.42 12.48
CA PRO A 169 -10.39 -8.55 11.04
C PRO A 169 -10.35 -7.16 10.37
N ALA A 170 -9.49 -7.01 9.36
CA ALA A 170 -9.29 -5.74 8.67
C ALA A 170 -10.57 -5.26 7.98
N PRO A 171 -11.09 -4.05 8.26
CA PRO A 171 -12.26 -3.52 7.56
C PRO A 171 -11.89 -2.91 6.21
N VAL A 172 -12.85 -2.94 5.28
CA VAL A 172 -12.79 -2.23 4.00
C VAL A 172 -14.08 -1.44 3.83
N ALA A 173 -13.97 -0.22 3.32
CA ALA A 173 -15.12 0.64 3.09
C ALA A 173 -15.19 1.19 1.67
N VAL A 174 -16.40 1.27 1.13
CA VAL A 174 -16.73 2.04 -0.08
C VAL A 174 -17.22 3.41 0.35
N LEU A 175 -16.60 4.44 -0.22
CA LEU A 175 -16.98 5.85 -0.06
C LEU A 175 -17.74 6.31 -1.30
N THR A 176 -18.90 6.93 -1.12
CA THR A 176 -19.54 7.71 -2.19
C THR A 176 -19.15 9.16 -2.02
N LEU A 177 -18.57 9.74 -3.07
CA LEU A 177 -18.03 11.09 -3.07
C LEU A 177 -18.81 11.99 -4.02
N ASP A 178 -19.01 13.24 -3.60
CA ASP A 178 -19.52 14.33 -4.41
C ASP A 178 -18.33 15.16 -4.92
N GLN A 179 -18.03 15.09 -6.22
CA GLN A 179 -17.01 15.91 -6.86
C GLN A 179 -17.63 17.21 -7.33
N ASP A 180 -17.19 18.33 -6.79
CA ASP A 180 -17.57 19.65 -7.29
C ASP A 180 -17.15 19.82 -8.75
N ARG A 181 -18.08 20.24 -9.61
CA ARG A 181 -17.85 20.31 -11.06
C ARG A 181 -16.93 21.44 -11.47
N ALA A 182 -16.81 22.48 -10.66
CA ALA A 182 -16.00 23.65 -10.98
C ALA A 182 -14.57 23.53 -10.44
N THR A 183 -14.42 22.94 -9.25
CA THR A 183 -13.14 22.92 -8.51
C THR A 183 -12.51 21.54 -8.42
N GLY A 184 -13.28 20.46 -8.67
CA GLY A 184 -12.84 19.10 -8.44
C GLY A 184 -12.78 18.69 -6.97
N ALA A 185 -13.15 19.55 -6.03
CA ALA A 185 -13.12 19.24 -4.60
C ALA A 185 -14.03 18.04 -4.27
N LEU A 186 -13.51 17.12 -3.45
CA LEU A 186 -14.20 15.90 -3.06
C LEU A 186 -14.85 16.07 -1.67
N ARG A 187 -16.10 15.60 -1.55
CA ARG A 187 -16.85 15.60 -0.29
C ARG A 187 -17.47 14.22 -0.06
N LEU A 188 -17.29 13.66 1.13
CA LEU A 188 -17.89 12.37 1.52
C LEU A 188 -19.43 12.54 1.67
N VAL A 189 -20.18 11.66 1.00
CA VAL A 189 -21.65 11.60 1.01
C VAL A 189 -22.16 10.37 1.72
N LYS A 190 -21.50 9.21 1.49
CA LYS A 190 -21.86 7.93 2.10
C LYS A 190 -20.59 7.14 2.40
N TYR A 191 -20.56 6.53 3.56
CA TYR A 191 -19.55 5.53 3.98
C TYR A 191 -20.27 4.19 4.14
N HIS A 192 -19.78 3.16 3.47
CA HIS A 192 -20.34 1.81 3.51
C HIS A 192 -19.24 0.80 3.83
N THR A 193 -19.34 0.15 4.99
CA THR A 193 -18.44 -0.98 5.33
C THR A 193 -18.82 -2.18 4.47
N VAL A 194 -17.82 -2.76 3.78
CA VAL A 194 -18.03 -3.95 2.93
C VAL A 194 -18.17 -5.19 3.82
N ASP A 195 -19.18 -6.01 3.55
CA ASP A 195 -19.31 -7.31 4.19
C ASP A 195 -18.29 -8.30 3.62
N ALA A 196 -17.31 -8.69 4.45
CA ALA A 196 -16.27 -9.64 4.12
C ALA A 196 -16.56 -11.07 4.64
N SER A 197 -17.77 -11.35 5.11
CA SER A 197 -18.12 -12.65 5.72
C SER A 197 -17.92 -13.82 4.76
N LYS A 198 -18.26 -13.64 3.47
CA LYS A 198 -18.08 -14.65 2.41
C LYS A 198 -16.62 -14.86 2.01
N ALA A 199 -15.74 -13.92 2.37
CA ALA A 199 -14.30 -14.02 2.17
C ALA A 199 -13.57 -14.42 3.48
N HIS A 200 -14.28 -15.00 4.45
CA HIS A 200 -13.76 -15.41 5.76
C HIS A 200 -13.19 -14.26 6.61
N GLY A 201 -13.65 -13.03 6.39
CA GLY A 201 -12.99 -11.83 6.91
C GLY A 201 -11.70 -11.52 6.15
N LEU A 202 -11.05 -10.39 6.49
CA LEU A 202 -9.79 -9.99 5.88
C LEU A 202 -8.70 -9.89 6.95
N TRP A 203 -7.48 -10.24 6.58
CA TRP A 203 -6.31 -10.24 7.44
C TRP A 203 -5.38 -9.10 7.01
N THR A 204 -5.02 -8.21 7.93
CA THR A 204 -3.97 -7.18 7.78
C THR A 204 -3.85 -6.68 6.33
N THR A 205 -4.86 -5.93 5.86
CA THR A 205 -4.88 -5.43 4.48
C THR A 205 -4.04 -4.16 4.37
N CYS A 206 -2.97 -4.21 3.60
CA CYS A 206 -1.99 -3.15 3.46
C CYS A 206 -2.19 -2.34 2.18
N GLY A 207 -1.23 -2.30 1.25
CA GLY A 207 -1.32 -1.53 0.03
C GLY A 207 -2.43 -1.97 -0.94
N ALA A 208 -2.84 -1.09 -1.85
CA ALA A 208 -3.84 -1.41 -2.86
C ALA A 208 -3.59 -0.72 -4.21
N SER A 209 -4.21 -1.27 -5.25
CA SER A 209 -4.24 -0.65 -6.56
C SER A 209 -5.63 -0.71 -7.22
N LEU A 210 -5.90 0.22 -8.12
CA LEU A 210 -7.06 0.15 -9.00
C LEU A 210 -6.73 -0.72 -10.20
N SER A 211 -7.54 -1.74 -10.47
CA SER A 211 -7.39 -2.57 -11.66
C SER A 211 -7.75 -1.81 -12.94
N PRO A 212 -7.23 -2.22 -14.12
CA PRO A 212 -7.64 -1.63 -15.39
C PRO A 212 -9.12 -1.85 -15.77
N TRP A 213 -9.85 -2.67 -15.03
CA TRP A 213 -11.30 -2.86 -15.14
C TRP A 213 -12.09 -2.25 -13.99
N ASN A 214 -11.44 -1.34 -13.24
CA ASN A 214 -12.08 -0.44 -12.29
C ASN A 214 -12.60 -1.13 -11.01
N THR A 215 -11.86 -2.13 -10.53
CA THR A 215 -12.03 -2.75 -9.21
C THR A 215 -10.83 -2.44 -8.31
N HIS A 216 -11.03 -2.46 -6.99
CA HIS A 216 -9.96 -2.28 -6.03
C HIS A 216 -9.32 -3.64 -5.72
N LEU A 217 -8.02 -3.76 -5.97
CA LEU A 217 -7.21 -4.90 -5.61
C LEU A 217 -6.49 -4.57 -4.31
N ALA A 218 -6.96 -5.16 -3.24
CA ALA A 218 -6.36 -5.12 -1.92
C ALA A 218 -5.23 -6.15 -1.78
N SER A 219 -4.59 -6.17 -0.64
CA SER A 219 -3.55 -7.14 -0.31
C SER A 219 -3.75 -7.66 1.11
N GLU A 220 -3.37 -8.88 1.39
CA GLU A 220 -3.24 -9.42 2.75
C GLU A 220 -1.77 -9.75 2.98
N GLU A 221 -1.15 -9.09 3.97
CA GLU A 221 0.27 -9.26 4.30
C GLU A 221 0.49 -10.11 5.55
N TYR A 222 1.74 -10.51 5.79
CA TYR A 222 2.17 -11.27 6.98
C TYR A 222 1.28 -12.48 7.27
N GLU A 223 1.02 -13.27 6.26
CA GLU A 223 0.14 -14.43 6.33
C GLU A 223 0.52 -15.37 7.49
N PRO A 224 -0.46 -15.88 8.26
CA PRO A 224 -0.18 -16.79 9.37
C PRO A 224 0.55 -18.05 8.88
N ASP A 225 1.67 -18.44 9.50
CA ASP A 225 2.38 -19.68 9.14
C ASP A 225 1.53 -20.91 9.51
N ALA A 226 0.86 -21.51 8.53
CA ALA A 226 -0.07 -22.61 8.73
C ALA A 226 0.57 -23.82 9.44
N VAL A 227 1.86 -24.08 9.22
CA VAL A 227 2.59 -25.19 9.87
C VAL A 227 2.75 -24.96 11.37
N PHE A 228 2.85 -23.71 11.81
CA PHE A 228 3.11 -23.35 13.22
C PHE A 228 1.96 -22.55 13.86
N VAL A 229 0.82 -22.42 13.21
CA VAL A 229 -0.31 -21.59 13.62
C VAL A 229 -0.87 -21.94 15.01
N ALA A 230 -0.74 -23.22 15.43
CA ALA A 230 -1.20 -23.66 16.74
C ALA A 230 -0.51 -22.93 17.92
N ALA A 231 0.66 -22.34 17.71
CA ALA A 231 1.38 -21.53 18.70
C ALA A 231 1.19 -20.02 18.50
N ASP A 232 0.49 -19.58 17.45
CA ASP A 232 0.34 -18.17 17.10
C ASP A 232 -0.77 -17.50 17.94
N ALA A 233 -0.35 -16.70 18.92
CA ALA A 233 -1.27 -15.96 19.79
C ALA A 233 -1.99 -14.81 19.08
N GLN A 234 -1.39 -14.22 18.04
CA GLN A 234 -1.98 -13.17 17.24
C GLN A 234 -3.15 -13.73 16.41
N PHE A 235 -2.93 -14.83 15.71
CA PHE A 235 -3.95 -15.49 14.91
C PHE A 235 -5.11 -16.04 15.76
N LYS A 236 -4.81 -16.58 16.95
CA LYS A 236 -5.86 -16.98 17.91
C LYS A 236 -6.72 -15.80 18.35
N ALA A 237 -6.10 -14.65 18.61
CA ALA A 237 -6.86 -13.44 18.99
C ALA A 237 -7.70 -12.93 17.81
N PHE A 238 -7.19 -12.96 16.60
CA PHE A 238 -7.94 -12.67 15.38
C PHE A 238 -9.17 -13.59 15.24
N SER A 239 -8.97 -14.91 15.35
CA SER A 239 -10.04 -15.90 15.29
C SER A 239 -11.11 -15.66 16.37
N GLN A 240 -10.69 -15.38 17.60
CA GLN A 240 -11.59 -15.04 18.70
C GLN A 240 -12.43 -13.81 18.40
N ASN A 241 -11.82 -12.75 17.87
CA ASN A 241 -12.53 -11.51 17.55
C ASN A 241 -13.46 -11.64 16.36
N LEU A 242 -13.07 -12.41 15.34
CA LEU A 242 -13.87 -12.62 14.13
C LEU A 242 -15.03 -13.61 14.35
N TYR A 243 -14.76 -14.74 14.98
CA TYR A 243 -15.68 -15.87 15.07
C TYR A 243 -16.24 -16.12 16.49
N GLY A 244 -15.70 -15.48 17.52
CA GLY A 244 -16.00 -15.80 18.92
C GLY A 244 -15.32 -17.09 19.42
N ASP A 245 -14.44 -17.70 18.60
CA ASP A 245 -13.71 -18.93 18.89
C ASP A 245 -12.24 -18.79 18.44
N PRO A 246 -11.24 -19.00 19.33
CA PRO A 246 -9.82 -18.78 19.00
C PRO A 246 -9.24 -19.84 18.04
N TYR A 247 -9.99 -20.88 17.69
CA TYR A 247 -9.52 -22.01 16.87
C TYR A 247 -10.33 -22.20 15.58
N ARG A 248 -11.29 -21.32 15.27
CA ARG A 248 -12.17 -21.47 14.12
C ARG A 248 -11.56 -20.95 12.82
N ALA A 249 -10.73 -19.90 12.87
CA ALA A 249 -10.11 -19.37 11.67
C ALA A 249 -9.11 -20.37 11.08
N ASN A 250 -9.18 -20.57 9.76
CA ASN A 250 -8.23 -21.39 9.02
C ASN A 250 -7.13 -20.50 8.42
N PRO A 251 -5.82 -20.73 8.70
CA PRO A 251 -4.74 -19.88 8.21
C PRO A 251 -4.65 -19.83 6.68
N TYR A 252 -5.09 -20.86 5.98
CA TYR A 252 -5.07 -20.90 4.52
C TYR A 252 -6.10 -20.00 3.83
N HIS A 253 -7.00 -19.36 4.57
CA HIS A 253 -7.90 -18.35 4.02
C HIS A 253 -7.28 -16.94 4.00
N TYR A 254 -6.05 -16.74 4.48
CA TYR A 254 -5.41 -15.44 4.61
C TYR A 254 -4.04 -15.40 3.93
N GLY A 255 -3.62 -14.22 3.47
CA GLY A 255 -2.42 -14.02 2.67
C GLY A 255 -2.70 -14.09 1.16
N HIS A 256 -3.85 -13.58 0.74
CA HIS A 256 -4.30 -13.55 -0.65
C HIS A 256 -4.55 -12.13 -1.15
N VAL A 257 -4.97 -11.98 -2.40
CA VAL A 257 -5.36 -10.71 -3.02
C VAL A 257 -6.88 -10.58 -2.99
N PRO A 258 -7.48 -9.77 -2.10
CA PRO A 258 -8.89 -9.46 -2.15
C PRO A 258 -9.20 -8.49 -3.30
N GLU A 259 -10.26 -8.73 -4.05
CA GLU A 259 -10.80 -7.83 -5.06
C GLU A 259 -12.14 -7.28 -4.60
N VAL A 260 -12.25 -5.95 -4.46
CA VAL A 260 -13.50 -5.27 -4.11
C VAL A 260 -14.13 -4.68 -5.35
N VAL A 261 -15.36 -5.09 -5.65
CA VAL A 261 -16.20 -4.55 -6.72
C VAL A 261 -17.15 -3.53 -6.11
N VAL A 262 -17.11 -2.28 -6.60
CA VAL A 262 -18.01 -1.21 -6.19
C VAL A 262 -19.28 -1.23 -7.03
N HIS A 263 -20.45 -1.10 -6.40
CA HIS A 263 -21.74 -1.05 -7.06
C HIS A 263 -22.26 0.39 -7.19
N PRO A 264 -23.16 0.68 -8.18
CA PRO A 264 -23.66 2.03 -8.43
C PRO A 264 -24.42 2.67 -7.26
N ASP A 265 -24.90 1.87 -6.31
CA ASP A 265 -25.56 2.34 -5.08
C ASP A 265 -24.57 2.71 -3.96
N GLY A 266 -23.24 2.57 -4.22
CA GLY A 266 -22.19 2.81 -3.26
C GLY A 266 -22.06 1.71 -2.21
N SER A 267 -22.52 0.49 -2.50
CA SER A 267 -22.13 -0.74 -1.79
C SER A 267 -20.94 -1.40 -2.45
N GLY A 268 -20.41 -2.47 -1.85
CA GLY A 268 -19.32 -3.24 -2.41
C GLY A 268 -19.44 -4.72 -2.08
N THR A 269 -18.80 -5.55 -2.91
CA THR A 269 -18.61 -6.97 -2.65
C THR A 269 -17.13 -7.31 -2.74
N VAL A 270 -16.67 -8.28 -1.96
CA VAL A 270 -15.27 -8.73 -1.93
C VAL A 270 -15.18 -10.23 -2.18
N LYS A 271 -14.14 -10.63 -2.93
CA LYS A 271 -13.69 -12.02 -3.12
C LYS A 271 -12.17 -12.07 -3.06
N LYS A 272 -11.59 -13.23 -2.73
CA LYS A 272 -10.14 -13.45 -2.72
C LYS A 272 -9.68 -14.25 -3.93
N HIS A 273 -8.49 -13.93 -4.44
CA HIS A 273 -7.85 -14.66 -5.54
C HIS A 273 -6.80 -15.63 -5.00
N TYR A 274 -7.23 -16.84 -4.65
CA TYR A 274 -6.37 -17.89 -4.08
C TYR A 274 -5.29 -18.39 -5.07
N CYS A 275 -5.56 -18.37 -6.38
CA CYS A 275 -4.62 -18.84 -7.40
C CYS A 275 -3.45 -17.87 -7.67
N MET A 276 -3.42 -16.70 -7.04
CA MET A 276 -2.29 -15.79 -7.14
C MET A 276 -1.15 -16.13 -6.15
N GLY A 277 -1.29 -17.19 -5.38
CA GLY A 277 -0.35 -17.63 -4.36
C GLY A 277 -0.64 -17.00 -3.01
N ARG A 278 -0.12 -17.63 -1.96
CA ARG A 278 -0.23 -17.18 -0.58
C ARG A 278 1.13 -16.68 -0.12
N ILE A 279 1.29 -15.37 -0.09
CA ILE A 279 2.51 -14.63 0.27
C ILE A 279 2.13 -13.41 1.11
N SER A 280 3.12 -12.66 1.60
CA SER A 280 2.89 -11.35 2.24
C SER A 280 2.60 -10.31 1.16
N HIS A 281 1.37 -10.37 0.60
CA HIS A 281 0.99 -9.45 -0.48
C HIS A 281 0.99 -8.01 0.00
N GLU A 282 1.71 -7.19 -0.77
CA GLU A 282 1.68 -5.74 -0.67
C GLU A 282 0.92 -5.15 -1.87
N LEU A 283 1.44 -4.16 -2.55
CA LEU A 283 0.82 -3.66 -3.77
C LEU A 283 0.89 -4.68 -4.92
N VAL A 284 -0.20 -4.80 -5.66
CA VAL A 284 -0.24 -5.57 -6.91
C VAL A 284 -0.48 -4.63 -8.08
N GLN A 285 0.26 -4.80 -9.17
CA GLN A 285 0.13 -3.98 -10.38
C GLN A 285 -0.26 -4.84 -11.57
N VAL A 286 -1.47 -4.63 -12.06
CA VAL A 286 -1.92 -5.25 -13.32
C VAL A 286 -1.35 -4.50 -14.51
N MET A 287 -0.78 -5.25 -15.45
CA MET A 287 -0.21 -4.70 -16.69
C MET A 287 -1.30 -4.36 -17.72
N PRO A 288 -0.97 -3.59 -18.79
CA PRO A 288 -1.92 -3.16 -19.80
C PRO A 288 -2.63 -4.29 -20.57
N ASP A 289 -2.04 -5.49 -20.61
CA ASP A 289 -2.67 -6.70 -21.16
C ASP A 289 -3.85 -7.22 -20.34
N LYS A 290 -4.08 -6.64 -19.15
CA LYS A 290 -5.11 -7.03 -18.16
C LYS A 290 -4.99 -8.48 -17.69
N ARG A 291 -3.82 -9.08 -17.83
CA ARG A 291 -3.53 -10.48 -17.50
C ARG A 291 -2.31 -10.64 -16.61
N THR A 292 -1.24 -9.92 -16.94
CA THR A 292 0.02 -10.00 -16.20
C THR A 292 -0.07 -9.13 -14.95
N VAL A 293 0.24 -9.71 -13.80
CA VAL A 293 0.19 -9.03 -12.49
C VAL A 293 1.54 -9.16 -11.83
N LEU A 294 2.20 -8.03 -11.58
CA LEU A 294 3.41 -7.94 -10.78
C LEU A 294 3.01 -7.71 -9.32
N MET A 295 3.60 -8.45 -8.39
CA MET A 295 3.20 -8.47 -6.99
C MET A 295 4.38 -8.11 -6.08
N GLY A 296 4.16 -7.19 -5.14
CA GLY A 296 5.00 -6.98 -3.98
C GLY A 296 4.88 -8.14 -2.99
N ASP A 297 5.95 -8.43 -2.27
CA ASP A 297 6.02 -9.43 -1.21
C ASP A 297 6.77 -8.81 -0.02
N ASP A 298 6.01 -8.27 0.94
CA ASP A 298 6.54 -7.54 2.10
C ASP A 298 7.27 -8.43 3.11
N ALA A 299 7.48 -9.69 2.79
CA ALA A 299 8.28 -10.56 3.63
C ALA A 299 9.73 -10.09 3.71
N THR A 300 10.29 -10.05 4.91
CA THR A 300 11.75 -10.00 5.06
C THR A 300 12.33 -11.32 4.56
N ASN A 301 13.13 -11.28 3.49
CA ASN A 301 13.60 -12.41 2.68
C ASN A 301 12.47 -13.00 1.81
N GLY A 302 11.67 -12.13 1.23
CA GLY A 302 10.63 -12.45 0.26
C GLY A 302 11.13 -12.67 -1.16
N GLY A 303 10.22 -12.98 -2.06
CA GLY A 303 10.44 -13.22 -3.48
C GLY A 303 9.83 -12.14 -4.37
N LEU A 304 10.18 -12.16 -5.66
CA LEU A 304 9.49 -11.39 -6.70
C LEU A 304 8.57 -12.35 -7.46
N PHE A 305 7.27 -12.06 -7.44
CA PHE A 305 6.25 -12.91 -8.03
C PHE A 305 5.52 -12.24 -9.19
N VAL A 306 5.14 -13.05 -10.19
CA VAL A 306 4.27 -12.64 -11.29
C VAL A 306 3.18 -13.68 -11.48
N PHE A 307 1.94 -13.21 -11.58
CA PHE A 307 0.80 -14.03 -11.98
C PHE A 307 0.37 -13.66 -13.40
N ILE A 308 0.05 -14.66 -14.22
CA ILE A 308 -0.49 -14.43 -15.56
C ILE A 308 -1.86 -15.10 -15.66
N ALA A 309 -2.90 -14.28 -15.70
CA ALA A 309 -4.27 -14.74 -15.82
C ALA A 309 -4.54 -15.41 -17.17
N ASP A 310 -5.42 -16.39 -17.21
CA ASP A 310 -5.84 -17.08 -18.43
C ASP A 310 -6.59 -16.14 -19.38
N ARG A 311 -7.40 -15.23 -18.82
CA ARG A 311 -8.23 -14.28 -19.57
C ARG A 311 -8.01 -12.86 -19.10
N PRO A 312 -8.08 -11.87 -20.00
CA PRO A 312 -8.01 -10.46 -19.59
C PRO A 312 -9.13 -10.08 -18.61
N ALA A 313 -8.79 -9.28 -17.61
CA ALA A 313 -9.70 -8.76 -16.58
C ALA A 313 -10.39 -9.86 -15.72
N ASP A 314 -9.78 -11.01 -15.62
CA ASP A 314 -10.27 -12.13 -14.81
C ASP A 314 -9.10 -12.84 -14.11
N LEU A 315 -8.90 -12.57 -12.83
CA LEU A 315 -7.83 -13.13 -12.01
C LEU A 315 -8.20 -14.48 -11.36
N SER A 316 -9.31 -15.08 -11.75
CA SER A 316 -9.81 -16.32 -11.12
C SER A 316 -9.06 -17.59 -11.53
N ALA A 317 -8.23 -17.54 -12.56
CA ALA A 317 -7.40 -18.65 -13.04
C ALA A 317 -6.14 -18.14 -13.74
N GLY A 318 -5.02 -18.83 -13.57
CA GLY A 318 -3.77 -18.46 -14.24
C GLY A 318 -2.55 -19.22 -13.72
N THR A 319 -1.38 -18.76 -14.16
CA THR A 319 -0.08 -19.36 -13.85
C THR A 319 0.73 -18.43 -12.95
N LEU A 320 1.27 -18.98 -11.88
CA LEU A 320 2.13 -18.27 -10.92
C LEU A 320 3.61 -18.53 -11.23
N TYR A 321 4.41 -17.48 -11.17
CA TYR A 321 5.87 -17.51 -11.38
C TYR A 321 6.57 -16.83 -10.21
N VAL A 322 7.80 -17.32 -9.89
CA VAL A 322 8.75 -16.64 -9.00
C VAL A 322 10.06 -16.34 -9.73
N ALA A 323 10.68 -15.22 -9.43
CA ALA A 323 11.97 -14.87 -10.00
C ALA A 323 13.10 -15.75 -9.44
N ARG A 324 13.99 -16.19 -10.32
CA ARG A 324 15.36 -16.61 -10.01
C ARG A 324 16.29 -15.49 -10.44
N VAL A 325 17.01 -14.92 -9.49
CA VAL A 325 17.75 -13.67 -9.65
C VAL A 325 19.23 -13.97 -9.87
N ALA A 326 19.83 -13.33 -10.88
CA ALA A 326 21.27 -13.32 -11.12
C ALA A 326 21.80 -11.90 -10.92
N GLN A 327 22.59 -11.69 -9.86
CA GLN A 327 23.21 -10.40 -9.58
C GLN A 327 24.27 -10.07 -10.63
N GLN A 328 24.26 -8.84 -11.16
CA GLN A 328 25.31 -8.36 -12.07
C GLN A 328 26.58 -8.01 -11.28
N PRO A 329 27.72 -8.66 -11.57
CA PRO A 329 28.94 -8.42 -10.83
C PRO A 329 29.45 -6.99 -10.99
N GLY A 330 29.84 -6.36 -9.88
CA GLY A 330 30.49 -5.03 -9.89
C GLY A 330 29.57 -3.85 -10.20
N VAL A 331 28.27 -4.08 -10.44
CA VAL A 331 27.33 -2.99 -10.77
C VAL A 331 26.66 -2.44 -9.52
N ALA A 332 26.99 -1.19 -9.17
CA ALA A 332 26.33 -0.40 -8.11
C ALA A 332 26.10 -1.17 -6.79
N LEU A 333 27.06 -2.03 -6.39
CA LEU A 333 26.94 -2.88 -5.19
C LEU A 333 26.76 -2.09 -3.88
N ASP A 334 27.24 -0.85 -3.87
CA ASP A 334 27.14 0.13 -2.80
C ASP A 334 25.81 0.90 -2.81
N ARG A 335 25.01 0.73 -3.86
CA ARG A 335 23.77 1.48 -4.13
C ARG A 335 22.60 0.60 -4.54
N GLY A 336 22.47 -0.59 -3.94
CA GLY A 336 21.35 -1.50 -4.15
C GLY A 336 21.58 -2.56 -5.25
N GLY A 337 22.56 -2.39 -6.15
CA GLY A 337 22.90 -3.38 -7.17
C GLY A 337 21.97 -3.41 -8.39
N ALA A 338 22.28 -4.39 -9.29
CA ALA A 338 21.48 -4.68 -10.48
C ALA A 338 21.36 -6.20 -10.68
N PHE A 339 20.24 -6.65 -11.20
CA PHE A 339 19.87 -8.06 -11.26
C PHE A 339 19.19 -8.41 -12.58
N ASP A 340 19.58 -9.52 -13.19
CA ASP A 340 18.85 -10.15 -14.27
C ASP A 340 17.86 -11.17 -13.71
N LEU A 341 16.69 -11.26 -14.31
CA LEU A 341 15.57 -12.03 -13.82
C LEU A 341 15.26 -13.20 -14.77
N GLN A 342 15.21 -14.40 -14.22
CA GLN A 342 14.70 -15.61 -14.84
C GLN A 342 13.46 -16.06 -14.08
N TRP A 343 12.57 -16.79 -14.74
CA TRP A 343 11.27 -17.11 -14.15
C TRP A 343 11.13 -18.62 -13.93
N VAL A 344 10.80 -19.00 -12.70
CA VAL A 344 10.44 -20.37 -12.32
C VAL A 344 8.91 -20.47 -12.33
N ASN A 345 8.36 -21.36 -13.13
CA ASN A 345 6.93 -21.65 -13.15
C ASN A 345 6.57 -22.49 -11.91
N LEU A 346 5.70 -21.96 -11.05
CA LEU A 346 5.26 -22.65 -9.83
C LEU A 346 4.02 -23.52 -10.07
N GLY A 347 3.26 -23.27 -11.13
CA GLY A 347 2.08 -24.02 -11.49
C GLY A 347 0.93 -23.17 -11.99
N HIS A 348 -0.11 -23.84 -12.46
CA HIS A 348 -1.39 -23.26 -12.90
C HIS A 348 -2.52 -23.75 -12.02
N ALA A 349 -3.44 -22.84 -11.63
CA ALA A 349 -4.62 -23.16 -10.83
C ALA A 349 -5.78 -22.20 -11.10
N THR A 350 -6.96 -22.59 -10.62
CA THR A 350 -8.10 -21.68 -10.42
C THR A 350 -8.24 -21.32 -8.94
N SER A 351 -8.79 -20.14 -8.63
CA SER A 351 -9.07 -19.74 -7.24
C SER A 351 -9.99 -20.73 -6.53
N ALA A 352 -11.04 -21.20 -7.20
CA ALA A 352 -11.97 -22.19 -6.60
C ALA A 352 -11.31 -23.54 -6.29
N GLU A 353 -10.31 -23.96 -7.08
CA GLU A 353 -9.54 -25.17 -6.80
C GLU A 353 -8.69 -25.02 -5.55
N ILE A 354 -7.99 -23.88 -5.40
CA ILE A 354 -7.11 -23.63 -4.27
C ILE A 354 -7.92 -23.34 -3.00
N GLU A 355 -9.02 -22.60 -3.10
CA GLU A 355 -9.95 -22.38 -1.98
C GLU A 355 -10.46 -23.72 -1.42
N ARG A 356 -10.86 -24.66 -2.30
CA ARG A 356 -11.23 -26.01 -1.85
C ARG A 356 -10.08 -26.75 -1.14
N PHE A 357 -8.82 -26.57 -1.57
CA PHE A 357 -7.68 -27.12 -0.83
C PHE A 357 -7.52 -26.44 0.53
N ALA A 358 -7.70 -25.13 0.61
CA ALA A 358 -7.70 -24.40 1.87
C ALA A 358 -8.79 -24.92 2.83
N ASP A 359 -9.98 -25.25 2.31
CA ASP A 359 -11.09 -25.78 3.10
C ASP A 359 -10.88 -27.21 3.61
N THR A 360 -10.08 -28.03 2.90
CA THR A 360 -10.09 -29.48 3.10
C THR A 360 -8.75 -30.07 3.51
N LEU A 361 -7.64 -29.34 3.41
CA LEU A 361 -6.31 -29.87 3.72
C LEU A 361 -5.72 -29.19 4.96
N GLU A 362 -5.14 -30.01 5.81
CA GLU A 362 -4.28 -29.56 6.90
C GLU A 362 -2.85 -29.33 6.40
N ALA A 363 -2.09 -28.46 7.06
CA ALA A 363 -0.70 -28.16 6.68
C ALA A 363 0.19 -29.41 6.61
N SER A 364 -0.01 -30.37 7.54
CA SER A 364 0.68 -31.65 7.58
C SER A 364 0.39 -32.57 6.39
N GLU A 365 -0.72 -32.37 5.68
CA GLU A 365 -1.07 -33.10 4.46
C GLU A 365 -0.46 -32.47 3.20
N ILE A 366 0.14 -31.27 3.32
CA ILE A 366 0.77 -30.53 2.21
C ILE A 366 2.29 -30.61 2.36
N VAL A 367 2.83 -30.28 3.54
CA VAL A 367 4.27 -30.17 3.77
C VAL A 367 4.65 -30.60 5.18
N GLU A 368 5.76 -31.32 5.28
CA GLU A 368 6.45 -31.54 6.54
C GLU A 368 7.66 -30.61 6.62
N VAL A 369 7.80 -29.88 7.74
CA VAL A 369 8.86 -28.91 7.97
C VAL A 369 9.70 -29.30 9.19
N ARG A 370 11.03 -29.29 9.03
CA ARG A 370 12.01 -29.46 10.10
C ARG A 370 12.91 -28.22 10.22
N ARG A 371 13.16 -27.78 11.43
CA ARG A 371 14.08 -26.65 11.72
C ARG A 371 15.53 -27.08 11.89
N THR A 372 15.76 -28.39 12.02
CA THR A 372 17.08 -29.02 12.09
C THR A 372 17.20 -30.07 10.99
N ASN A 373 18.41 -30.27 10.47
CA ASN A 373 18.65 -31.27 9.41
C ASN A 373 18.25 -32.67 9.87
N PRO A 374 17.21 -33.28 9.29
CA PRO A 374 16.74 -34.61 9.69
C PRO A 374 17.69 -35.74 9.21
N ARG A 375 18.70 -35.43 8.37
CA ARG A 375 19.58 -36.40 7.69
C ARG A 375 18.82 -37.42 6.84
N ASP A 376 17.68 -37.03 6.34
CA ASP A 376 16.82 -37.81 5.46
C ASP A 376 16.81 -37.16 4.06
N PRO A 377 17.25 -37.90 2.99
CA PRO A 377 17.32 -37.36 1.62
C PRO A 377 15.95 -36.99 1.03
N ALA A 378 14.85 -37.43 1.62
CA ALA A 378 13.50 -37.02 1.23
C ALA A 378 13.20 -35.55 1.58
N PHE A 379 14.01 -34.93 2.45
CA PHE A 379 13.87 -33.52 2.78
C PHE A 379 14.78 -32.66 1.94
N LYS A 380 14.24 -31.61 1.35
CA LYS A 380 14.98 -30.57 0.65
C LYS A 380 15.33 -29.43 1.60
N ALA A 381 16.60 -29.06 1.64
CA ALA A 381 17.05 -27.89 2.38
C ALA A 381 16.61 -26.63 1.63
N ILE A 382 15.97 -25.70 2.33
CA ILE A 382 15.56 -24.38 1.84
C ILE A 382 15.98 -23.30 2.82
N ARG A 383 15.85 -22.05 2.41
CA ARG A 383 15.90 -20.89 3.29
C ARG A 383 14.52 -20.23 3.31
N TYR A 384 13.94 -20.10 4.48
CA TYR A 384 12.64 -19.47 4.70
C TYR A 384 12.76 -18.48 5.85
N ASP A 385 12.24 -17.28 5.70
CA ASP A 385 12.42 -16.17 6.66
C ASP A 385 13.90 -16.01 7.09
N GLY A 386 14.81 -16.08 6.12
CA GLY A 386 16.27 -15.99 6.35
C GLY A 386 16.89 -17.14 7.14
N LYS A 387 16.14 -18.17 7.53
CA LYS A 387 16.58 -19.30 8.35
C LYS A 387 16.59 -20.60 7.54
N PRO A 388 17.49 -21.54 7.83
CA PRO A 388 17.46 -22.85 7.20
C PRO A 388 16.24 -23.64 7.68
N GLN A 389 15.55 -24.27 6.74
CA GLN A 389 14.50 -25.25 6.98
C GLN A 389 14.72 -26.45 6.05
N TRP A 390 14.19 -27.60 6.45
CA TRP A 390 14.13 -28.81 5.64
C TRP A 390 12.68 -29.17 5.43
N VAL A 391 12.30 -29.25 4.16
CA VAL A 391 10.90 -29.47 3.76
C VAL A 391 10.75 -30.77 2.96
N ARG A 392 9.67 -31.49 3.21
CA ARG A 392 9.22 -32.61 2.42
C ARG A 392 7.77 -32.37 2.03
N PHE A 393 7.50 -32.18 0.74
CA PHE A 393 6.15 -32.01 0.25
C PHE A 393 5.49 -33.38 0.08
N MET A 394 4.20 -33.48 0.40
CA MET A 394 3.47 -34.71 0.30
C MET A 394 3.17 -35.07 -1.17
N PRO A 395 3.36 -36.33 -1.59
CA PRO A 395 3.09 -36.74 -2.97
C PRO A 395 1.66 -36.43 -3.40
N GLY A 396 1.50 -35.84 -4.61
CA GLY A 396 0.20 -35.44 -5.16
C GLY A 396 -0.36 -34.15 -4.54
N ARG A 397 0.42 -33.44 -3.71
CA ARG A 397 0.04 -32.15 -3.09
C ARG A 397 0.86 -30.97 -3.66
N GLU A 398 1.58 -31.15 -4.74
CA GLU A 398 2.48 -30.15 -5.34
C GLU A 398 1.72 -28.86 -5.67
N LYS A 399 0.49 -28.96 -6.20
CA LYS A 399 -0.33 -27.78 -6.48
C LYS A 399 -0.77 -27.07 -5.19
N ALA A 400 -1.24 -27.80 -4.18
CA ALA A 400 -1.56 -27.19 -2.89
C ALA A 400 -0.35 -26.50 -2.27
N ALA A 401 0.83 -27.12 -2.34
CA ALA A 401 2.09 -26.51 -1.88
C ALA A 401 2.44 -25.23 -2.65
N ALA A 402 2.28 -25.22 -3.97
CA ALA A 402 2.61 -24.06 -4.80
C ALA A 402 1.77 -22.82 -4.48
N PHE A 403 0.51 -22.99 -4.08
CA PHE A 403 -0.43 -21.88 -3.89
C PHE A 403 -0.82 -21.62 -2.42
N LEU A 404 -0.61 -22.57 -1.48
CA LEU A 404 -0.89 -22.40 -0.05
C LEU A 404 0.37 -22.32 0.81
N GLU A 405 1.48 -22.94 0.37
CA GLU A 405 2.81 -22.86 0.99
C GLU A 405 3.82 -22.22 0.03
N THR A 406 3.40 -21.13 -0.62
CA THR A 406 4.05 -20.54 -1.80
C THR A 406 5.52 -20.20 -1.57
N HIS A 407 5.90 -19.58 -0.45
CA HIS A 407 7.29 -19.26 -0.15
C HIS A 407 8.17 -20.53 -0.03
N ARG A 408 7.68 -21.56 0.69
CA ARG A 408 8.43 -22.82 0.84
C ARG A 408 8.56 -23.55 -0.48
N TRP A 409 7.49 -23.60 -1.26
CA TRP A 409 7.50 -24.21 -2.60
C TRP A 409 8.42 -23.46 -3.56
N ALA A 410 8.32 -22.13 -3.62
CA ALA A 410 9.16 -21.28 -4.46
C ALA A 410 10.66 -21.45 -4.16
N ALA A 411 11.03 -21.45 -2.88
CA ALA A 411 12.41 -21.72 -2.45
C ALA A 411 12.88 -23.13 -2.87
N ALA A 412 12.02 -24.12 -2.70
CA ALA A 412 12.32 -25.50 -3.12
C ALA A 412 12.41 -25.64 -4.65
N ALA A 413 11.64 -24.89 -5.41
CA ALA A 413 11.68 -24.86 -6.88
C ALA A 413 12.90 -24.09 -7.45
N GLY A 414 13.68 -23.41 -6.60
CA GLY A 414 14.86 -22.64 -7.00
C GLY A 414 14.60 -21.16 -7.30
N GLY A 415 13.48 -20.64 -6.83
CA GLY A 415 13.22 -19.20 -6.75
C GLY A 415 14.15 -18.51 -5.75
N THR A 416 14.41 -17.23 -5.95
CA THR A 416 15.21 -16.41 -5.03
C THR A 416 14.31 -15.73 -4.01
N LEU A 417 14.41 -16.15 -2.75
CA LEU A 417 13.77 -15.50 -1.60
C LEU A 417 14.83 -14.74 -0.80
N ALA A 418 15.17 -13.56 -1.26
CA ALA A 418 16.26 -12.77 -0.68
C ALA A 418 15.96 -11.27 -0.59
N PHE A 419 14.86 -10.82 -1.16
CA PHE A 419 14.47 -9.41 -1.09
C PHE A 419 13.95 -9.05 0.30
N SER A 420 14.05 -7.79 0.66
CA SER A 420 13.76 -7.34 2.03
C SER A 420 12.66 -6.28 1.97
N LYS A 421 11.43 -6.70 2.32
CA LYS A 421 10.26 -5.83 2.34
C LYS A 421 10.05 -5.14 0.98
N MET A 422 9.58 -5.94 0.01
CA MET A 422 9.23 -5.46 -1.32
C MET A 422 7.78 -4.97 -1.30
N GLU A 423 7.63 -3.69 -1.07
CA GLU A 423 6.34 -3.04 -0.77
C GLU A 423 5.61 -2.60 -2.05
N GLY A 424 5.59 -1.30 -2.30
CA GLY A 424 4.89 -0.69 -3.41
C GLY A 424 5.38 -1.11 -4.78
N VAL A 425 4.44 -1.30 -5.71
CA VAL A 425 4.72 -1.52 -7.13
C VAL A 425 3.83 -0.63 -7.99
N THR A 426 4.39 -0.03 -9.04
CA THR A 426 3.64 0.80 -10.00
C THR A 426 4.25 0.73 -11.39
N LEU A 427 3.50 1.15 -12.41
CA LEU A 427 3.88 1.04 -13.82
C LEU A 427 4.00 2.42 -14.47
N ASN A 428 5.12 2.66 -15.14
CA ASN A 428 5.29 3.63 -16.20
C ASN A 428 5.08 2.90 -17.53
N MET A 429 3.86 2.98 -18.04
CA MET A 429 3.43 2.23 -19.22
C MET A 429 4.18 2.68 -20.48
N LYS A 430 4.36 3.98 -20.65
CA LYS A 430 5.03 4.58 -21.81
C LYS A 430 6.46 4.06 -21.98
N ASP A 431 7.21 3.97 -20.89
CA ASP A 431 8.61 3.56 -20.93
C ASP A 431 8.79 2.05 -20.71
N ARG A 432 7.70 1.30 -20.45
CA ARG A 432 7.70 -0.13 -20.11
C ARG A 432 8.62 -0.44 -18.93
N VAL A 433 8.51 0.38 -17.90
CA VAL A 433 9.26 0.27 -16.64
C VAL A 433 8.27 0.16 -15.49
N ALA A 434 8.41 -0.86 -14.64
CA ALA A 434 7.78 -0.85 -13.33
C ALA A 434 8.75 -0.27 -12.30
N TYR A 435 8.22 0.33 -11.24
CA TYR A 435 8.98 0.73 -10.06
C TYR A 435 8.54 -0.12 -8.89
N MET A 436 9.51 -0.55 -8.06
CA MET A 436 9.27 -1.36 -6.87
C MET A 436 10.00 -0.76 -5.67
N ALA A 437 9.30 -0.57 -4.59
CA ALA A 437 9.89 -0.15 -3.33
C ALA A 437 10.58 -1.34 -2.65
N MET A 438 11.76 -1.11 -2.11
CA MET A 438 12.47 -2.03 -1.24
C MET A 438 12.74 -1.24 0.05
N SER A 439 11.87 -1.41 1.05
CA SER A 439 11.94 -0.60 2.28
C SER A 439 13.28 -0.72 2.96
N TYR A 440 13.92 -1.86 2.86
CA TYR A 440 15.27 -2.09 3.37
C TYR A 440 16.11 -2.85 2.35
N VAL A 441 17.39 -2.50 2.24
CA VAL A 441 18.36 -3.31 1.52
C VAL A 441 19.31 -3.92 2.57
N TYR A 442 18.95 -5.09 3.10
CA TYR A 442 19.69 -5.71 4.21
C TYR A 442 19.47 -7.23 4.29
N LYS A 443 19.90 -7.87 5.37
CA LYS A 443 19.71 -9.30 5.67
C LYS A 443 20.09 -10.19 4.48
N SER A 444 19.15 -10.91 3.87
CA SER A 444 19.43 -11.83 2.75
C SER A 444 19.95 -11.13 1.50
N MET A 445 19.68 -9.83 1.30
CA MET A 445 20.26 -9.06 0.20
C MET A 445 21.77 -8.79 0.41
N SER A 446 22.25 -8.81 1.66
CA SER A 446 23.63 -8.42 2.01
C SER A 446 24.52 -9.59 2.42
N ASP A 447 23.96 -10.77 2.75
CA ASP A 447 24.72 -11.90 3.30
C ASP A 447 25.33 -12.85 2.25
N GLY A 448 24.96 -12.74 1.00
CA GLY A 448 25.46 -13.55 -0.12
C GLY A 448 24.96 -14.99 -0.16
N ARG A 449 24.11 -15.42 0.78
CA ARG A 449 23.69 -16.83 0.90
C ARG A 449 22.62 -17.24 -0.11
N SER A 450 21.90 -16.27 -0.68
CA SER A 450 20.84 -16.48 -1.67
C SER A 450 21.22 -15.98 -3.07
N GLY A 451 22.54 -15.87 -3.35
CA GLY A 451 23.04 -15.39 -4.65
C GLY A 451 23.01 -13.86 -4.81
N ILE A 452 22.54 -13.12 -3.81
CA ILE A 452 22.55 -11.65 -3.78
C ILE A 452 23.52 -11.20 -2.69
N LYS A 453 24.39 -10.23 -3.01
CA LYS A 453 25.30 -9.58 -2.07
C LYS A 453 25.53 -8.14 -2.46
N VAL A 454 24.78 -7.23 -1.87
CA VAL A 454 24.89 -5.77 -2.03
C VAL A 454 25.22 -5.13 -0.68
N ALA A 455 25.69 -3.90 -0.68
CA ALA A 455 25.89 -3.16 0.57
C ALA A 455 24.57 -2.97 1.30
N LYS A 456 24.62 -2.98 2.63
CA LYS A 456 23.47 -2.69 3.46
C LYS A 456 23.09 -1.21 3.33
N ILE A 457 21.80 -0.95 3.14
CA ILE A 457 21.18 0.38 3.16
C ILE A 457 19.91 0.26 4.01
N GLU A 458 19.94 0.73 5.26
CA GLU A 458 18.77 0.69 6.16
C GLU A 458 17.62 1.53 5.61
N ALA A 459 17.94 2.67 5.00
CA ALA A 459 16.99 3.58 4.40
C ALA A 459 16.38 3.07 3.08
N GLY A 460 16.76 1.88 2.60
CA GLY A 460 16.15 1.25 1.43
C GLY A 460 16.39 1.94 0.10
N ALA A 461 15.63 1.55 -0.92
CA ALA A 461 15.73 2.07 -2.28
C ALA A 461 14.48 1.77 -3.11
N VAL A 462 14.21 2.57 -4.14
CA VAL A 462 13.27 2.20 -5.21
C VAL A 462 14.05 1.60 -6.38
N TYR A 463 13.56 0.48 -6.87
CA TYR A 463 14.10 -0.21 -8.05
C TYR A 463 13.25 0.05 -9.28
N GLN A 464 13.88 0.25 -10.42
CA GLN A 464 13.25 0.20 -11.73
C GLN A 464 13.37 -1.20 -12.30
N VAL A 465 12.31 -1.67 -12.96
CA VAL A 465 12.17 -3.03 -13.48
C VAL A 465 11.78 -2.96 -14.94
N LYS A 466 12.68 -3.40 -15.83
CA LYS A 466 12.43 -3.41 -17.29
C LYS A 466 11.44 -4.52 -17.66
N LEU A 467 10.41 -4.18 -18.42
CA LEU A 467 9.35 -5.10 -18.86
C LEU A 467 9.52 -5.43 -20.34
N THR A 468 9.58 -6.73 -20.66
CA THR A 468 9.81 -7.23 -22.02
C THR A 468 8.91 -8.42 -22.34
N GLY A 469 8.62 -8.62 -23.62
CA GLY A 469 7.97 -9.82 -24.13
C GLY A 469 8.95 -10.88 -24.60
N GLY A 470 8.41 -12.02 -25.03
CA GLY A 470 9.18 -13.10 -25.65
C GLY A 470 10.05 -13.92 -24.69
N GLN A 471 9.86 -13.79 -23.38
CA GLN A 471 10.64 -14.54 -22.40
C GLN A 471 10.24 -16.02 -22.33
N VAL A 472 11.17 -16.83 -21.85
CA VAL A 472 10.97 -18.24 -21.50
C VAL A 472 11.24 -18.46 -20.01
N ASP A 473 10.59 -19.46 -19.42
CA ASP A 473 10.92 -19.89 -18.07
C ASP A 473 12.22 -20.71 -18.03
N VAL A 474 12.66 -21.05 -16.82
CA VAL A 474 13.91 -21.82 -16.61
C VAL A 474 13.87 -23.21 -17.21
N ALA A 475 12.70 -23.73 -17.58
CA ALA A 475 12.53 -24.99 -18.31
C ALA A 475 12.50 -24.79 -19.85
N GLY A 476 12.66 -23.55 -20.34
CA GLY A 476 12.61 -23.21 -21.76
C GLY A 476 11.20 -23.06 -22.33
N LYS A 477 10.15 -23.10 -21.51
CA LYS A 477 8.76 -22.91 -21.95
C LYS A 477 8.46 -21.42 -22.14
N LYS A 478 7.85 -21.07 -23.27
CA LYS A 478 7.44 -19.68 -23.57
C LYS A 478 6.46 -19.17 -22.53
N ILE A 479 6.71 -17.97 -22.02
CA ILE A 479 5.82 -17.24 -21.11
C ILE A 479 4.86 -16.39 -21.96
N ALA A 480 3.55 -16.55 -21.72
CA ALA A 480 2.50 -15.91 -22.52
C ALA A 480 2.18 -14.48 -22.04
N SER A 481 3.22 -13.63 -22.00
CA SER A 481 3.11 -12.22 -21.63
C SER A 481 4.18 -11.39 -22.35
N ASP A 482 3.81 -10.17 -22.74
CA ASP A 482 4.74 -9.15 -23.26
C ASP A 482 5.19 -8.15 -22.18
N TRP A 483 4.84 -8.41 -20.92
CA TRP A 483 5.06 -7.52 -19.77
C TRP A 483 5.83 -8.19 -18.63
N MET A 484 6.68 -9.17 -18.96
CA MET A 484 7.49 -9.86 -17.95
C MET A 484 8.70 -9.03 -17.54
N PRO A 485 8.97 -8.90 -16.22
CA PRO A 485 10.21 -8.32 -15.74
C PRO A 485 11.44 -9.11 -16.25
N SER A 486 12.45 -8.41 -16.73
CA SER A 486 13.67 -9.02 -17.29
C SER A 486 14.94 -8.59 -16.58
N HIS A 487 14.94 -7.38 -16.06
CA HIS A 487 16.07 -6.77 -15.36
C HIS A 487 15.56 -5.78 -14.32
N MET A 488 16.22 -5.69 -13.17
CA MET A 488 15.95 -4.67 -12.17
C MET A 488 17.23 -4.03 -11.65
N SER A 489 17.19 -2.74 -11.35
CA SER A 489 18.29 -1.98 -10.76
C SER A 489 17.78 -0.85 -9.89
N ALA A 490 18.50 -0.49 -8.84
CA ALA A 490 18.12 0.65 -8.02
C ALA A 490 18.20 1.95 -8.84
N VAL A 491 17.22 2.85 -8.65
CA VAL A 491 17.21 4.19 -9.25
C VAL A 491 18.16 5.08 -8.44
N PRO A 492 19.26 5.63 -8.98
CA PRO A 492 20.29 6.29 -8.18
C PRO A 492 19.79 7.47 -7.33
N ALA A 493 18.80 8.23 -7.84
CA ALA A 493 18.20 9.34 -7.10
C ALA A 493 17.26 8.87 -5.97
N LEU A 494 16.79 7.62 -6.03
CA LEU A 494 15.85 6.99 -5.10
C LEU A 494 16.52 5.88 -4.27
N VAL A 495 17.78 6.08 -3.95
CA VAL A 495 18.53 5.28 -2.96
C VAL A 495 18.62 6.10 -1.69
N GLY A 496 18.15 5.56 -0.59
CA GLY A 496 18.26 6.17 0.72
C GLY A 496 19.72 6.32 1.17
N LYS A 497 19.95 7.17 2.14
CA LYS A 497 21.31 7.42 2.65
C LYS A 497 21.32 7.36 4.17
N ASP A 498 21.90 6.29 4.69
CA ASP A 498 22.09 6.11 6.12
C ASP A 498 23.09 7.15 6.66
N LEU A 499 22.81 7.70 7.83
CA LEU A 499 23.72 8.61 8.56
C LEU A 499 24.58 7.78 9.54
N ALA A 500 25.88 8.10 9.60
CA ALA A 500 26.77 7.48 10.58
C ALA A 500 26.41 7.84 12.03
N VAL A 501 25.80 9.01 12.24
CA VAL A 501 25.31 9.51 13.53
C VAL A 501 23.95 10.18 13.28
N ALA A 502 22.98 9.89 14.13
CA ALA A 502 21.66 10.52 14.06
C ALA A 502 21.77 12.06 14.16
N ASP A 503 20.98 12.76 13.36
CA ASP A 503 20.95 14.22 13.34
C ASP A 503 20.41 14.86 14.65
N ALA A 504 20.24 16.17 14.65
CA ALA A 504 19.76 16.92 15.82
C ALA A 504 18.36 16.49 16.26
N LEU A 505 17.49 16.09 15.34
CA LEU A 505 16.11 15.66 15.63
C LEU A 505 16.00 14.16 15.95
N GLY A 506 16.98 13.36 15.53
CA GLY A 506 16.99 11.92 15.72
C GLY A 506 16.97 11.10 14.42
N ASN A 507 16.85 11.73 13.24
CA ASN A 507 16.86 11.03 11.98
C ASN A 507 18.15 10.21 11.83
N THR A 508 18.05 8.97 11.37
CA THR A 508 19.16 8.07 11.09
C THR A 508 19.45 7.93 9.61
N ALA A 509 18.60 8.53 8.77
CA ALA A 509 18.82 8.72 7.34
C ALA A 509 18.80 10.21 6.98
N ASP A 510 19.41 10.56 5.84
CA ASP A 510 19.46 11.91 5.28
C ASP A 510 18.05 12.36 4.88
N VAL A 511 17.54 13.39 5.55
CA VAL A 511 16.16 13.90 5.36
C VAL A 511 15.89 14.47 3.96
N ASP A 512 16.91 14.76 3.16
CA ASP A 512 16.78 15.21 1.77
C ASP A 512 16.85 14.06 0.75
N ARG A 513 16.79 12.82 1.23
CA ARG A 513 16.67 11.57 0.48
C ARG A 513 15.44 10.80 0.95
N ILE A 514 14.96 9.86 0.14
CA ILE A 514 13.94 8.93 0.61
C ILE A 514 14.48 8.02 1.72
N ALA A 515 13.61 7.57 2.62
CA ALA A 515 13.94 6.51 3.56
C ALA A 515 12.77 5.54 3.71
N ASN A 516 13.10 4.24 3.66
CA ASN A 516 12.13 3.14 3.73
C ASN A 516 10.92 3.41 2.82
N PRO A 517 11.14 3.48 1.49
CA PRO A 517 10.05 3.67 0.53
C PRO A 517 9.07 2.51 0.65
N ASP A 518 7.80 2.83 0.63
CA ASP A 518 6.71 1.91 0.79
C ASP A 518 5.73 2.05 -0.38
N ASN A 519 4.68 2.84 -0.25
CA ASN A 519 3.68 3.04 -1.28
C ASN A 519 4.25 3.78 -2.50
N LEU A 520 3.98 3.25 -3.70
CA LEU A 520 4.39 3.85 -4.96
C LEU A 520 3.22 4.06 -5.89
N LYS A 521 3.12 5.24 -6.53
CA LYS A 521 2.21 5.46 -7.66
C LYS A 521 2.84 6.38 -8.69
N TYR A 522 2.66 6.03 -9.96
CA TYR A 522 3.15 6.78 -11.10
C TYR A 522 2.02 7.51 -11.82
N SER A 523 2.26 8.78 -12.17
CA SER A 523 1.40 9.59 -13.03
C SER A 523 2.05 9.69 -14.42
N GLU A 524 1.37 9.16 -15.42
CA GLU A 524 1.84 9.22 -16.81
C GLU A 524 1.86 10.65 -17.35
N ARG A 525 0.86 11.46 -17.01
CA ARG A 525 0.75 12.84 -17.49
C ARG A 525 1.75 13.78 -16.83
N LEU A 526 2.05 13.57 -15.54
CA LEU A 526 3.06 14.34 -14.82
C LEU A 526 4.47 13.78 -15.01
N ARG A 527 4.62 12.61 -15.58
CA ARG A 527 5.91 11.91 -15.67
C ARG A 527 6.59 11.81 -14.29
N THR A 528 5.77 11.58 -13.26
CA THR A 528 6.17 11.66 -11.85
C THR A 528 5.83 10.40 -11.10
N LEU A 529 6.83 9.85 -10.41
CA LEU A 529 6.69 8.78 -9.44
C LEU A 529 6.48 9.40 -8.05
N PHE A 530 5.37 9.11 -7.41
CA PHE A 530 5.10 9.43 -6.02
C PHE A 530 5.56 8.28 -5.13
N VAL A 531 6.26 8.63 -4.04
CA VAL A 531 6.85 7.67 -3.09
C VAL A 531 6.44 8.05 -1.68
N GLY A 532 5.67 7.21 -1.02
CA GLY A 532 5.35 7.30 0.42
C GLY A 532 6.39 6.54 1.24
N GLU A 533 6.57 6.95 2.47
CA GLU A 533 7.49 6.34 3.44
C GLU A 533 6.73 5.65 4.57
N ASP A 534 7.14 4.42 4.92
CA ASP A 534 6.99 3.81 6.25
C ASP A 534 8.36 3.70 6.91
N SER A 535 8.85 4.84 7.44
CA SER A 535 10.26 4.95 7.81
C SER A 535 10.51 4.86 9.31
N ASN A 536 11.38 3.92 9.66
CA ASN A 536 12.06 3.86 10.94
C ASN A 536 13.42 4.60 10.95
N CYS A 537 13.68 5.40 9.91
CA CYS A 537 14.91 6.20 9.77
C CYS A 537 14.64 7.70 9.78
N HIS A 538 13.43 8.15 9.47
CA HIS A 538 12.99 9.54 9.55
C HIS A 538 12.05 9.77 10.75
N VAL A 539 12.20 10.89 11.42
CA VAL A 539 11.34 11.32 12.54
C VAL A 539 9.91 11.60 12.06
N ASN A 540 9.78 12.28 10.92
CA ASN A 540 8.54 12.44 10.19
C ASN A 540 8.66 11.70 8.86
N ASN A 541 7.65 10.96 8.46
CA ASN A 541 7.60 10.32 7.15
C ASN A 541 7.06 11.30 6.10
N PHE A 542 7.50 11.12 4.88
CA PHE A 542 7.24 12.05 3.78
C PHE A 542 6.54 11.39 2.61
N LEU A 543 5.83 12.21 1.84
CA LEU A 543 5.47 11.91 0.46
C LEU A 543 6.41 12.68 -0.46
N TRP A 544 7.08 11.94 -1.34
CA TRP A 544 7.99 12.46 -2.34
C TRP A 544 7.39 12.40 -3.73
N ALA A 545 7.89 13.30 -4.59
CA ALA A 545 7.63 13.27 -6.03
C ALA A 545 8.96 13.24 -6.78
N TYR A 546 9.15 12.26 -7.63
CA TYR A 546 10.31 12.08 -8.48
C TYR A 546 9.92 12.20 -9.94
N ASN A 547 10.36 13.24 -10.63
CA ASN A 547 10.14 13.39 -12.06
C ASN A 547 11.15 12.54 -12.84
N VAL A 548 10.67 11.57 -13.60
CA VAL A 548 11.52 10.56 -14.27
C VAL A 548 12.30 11.13 -15.46
N ASP A 549 11.85 12.24 -16.05
CA ASP A 549 12.49 12.87 -17.20
C ASP A 549 13.62 13.82 -16.76
N SER A 550 13.42 14.61 -15.68
CA SER A 550 14.43 15.53 -15.15
C SER A 550 15.33 14.92 -14.09
N GLY A 551 14.92 13.82 -13.47
CA GLY A 551 15.61 13.23 -12.32
C GLY A 551 15.46 14.03 -11.01
N GLN A 552 14.57 15.01 -10.97
CA GLN A 552 14.33 15.85 -9.78
C GLN A 552 13.51 15.08 -8.74
N LEU A 553 13.99 15.07 -7.50
CA LEU A 553 13.29 14.57 -6.31
C LEU A 553 12.87 15.76 -5.45
N ALA A 554 11.60 15.79 -5.03
CA ALA A 554 11.04 16.84 -4.20
C ALA A 554 10.15 16.26 -3.09
N ARG A 555 10.32 16.70 -1.84
CA ARG A 555 9.40 16.41 -0.73
C ARG A 555 8.14 17.25 -0.91
N ILE A 556 6.96 16.63 -0.97
CA ILE A 556 5.71 17.35 -1.23
C ILE A 556 4.77 17.41 -0.03
N LEU A 557 4.89 16.48 0.90
CA LEU A 557 4.11 16.42 2.13
C LEU A 557 4.95 15.82 3.25
N SER A 558 4.73 16.29 4.47
CA SER A 558 5.19 15.65 5.70
C SER A 558 3.99 15.17 6.51
N CYS A 559 3.99 13.88 6.87
CA CYS A 559 3.04 13.30 7.81
C CYS A 559 3.32 13.78 9.25
N PRO A 560 2.39 13.64 10.19
CA PRO A 560 2.67 13.81 11.62
C PRO A 560 3.81 12.88 12.06
N THR A 561 4.58 13.27 13.07
CA THR A 561 5.68 12.44 13.60
C THR A 561 5.23 11.03 13.92
N ALA A 562 6.03 10.06 13.52
CA ALA A 562 5.81 8.63 13.68
C ALA A 562 4.47 8.16 13.06
N ALA A 563 4.03 8.83 12.00
CA ALA A 563 2.95 8.38 11.14
C ALA A 563 3.56 7.96 9.79
N GLU A 564 3.00 6.96 9.18
CA GLU A 564 3.34 6.48 7.85
C GLU A 564 2.61 7.27 6.76
N SER A 565 3.24 7.45 5.59
CA SER A 565 2.64 8.03 4.39
C SER A 565 2.18 6.95 3.44
N THR A 566 0.88 6.67 3.41
CA THR A 566 0.31 5.51 2.73
C THR A 566 -0.92 5.85 1.88
N GLY A 567 -1.62 4.84 1.35
CA GLY A 567 -2.87 4.97 0.60
C GLY A 567 -2.73 5.75 -0.71
N LEU A 568 -1.58 5.65 -1.36
CA LEU A 568 -1.30 6.41 -2.57
C LEU A 568 -2.11 5.92 -3.76
N GLN A 569 -2.69 6.87 -4.48
CA GLN A 569 -3.16 6.67 -5.85
C GLN A 569 -2.99 7.96 -6.65
N ALA A 570 -2.27 7.92 -7.76
CA ALA A 570 -2.22 8.99 -8.74
C ALA A 570 -3.29 8.76 -9.80
N VAL A 571 -4.14 9.76 -10.02
CA VAL A 571 -5.21 9.73 -11.02
C VAL A 571 -5.06 10.95 -11.90
N ASP A 572 -4.73 10.72 -13.17
CA ASP A 572 -4.43 11.78 -14.12
C ASP A 572 -5.67 12.52 -14.64
N ASP A 573 -6.83 11.86 -14.61
CA ASP A 573 -8.09 12.46 -15.07
C ASP A 573 -9.32 11.73 -14.51
N LEU A 574 -10.09 12.44 -13.71
CA LEU A 574 -11.48 12.09 -13.39
C LEU A 574 -12.37 13.32 -13.62
N ASN A 575 -13.13 13.30 -14.70
CA ASN A 575 -13.98 14.43 -15.12
C ASN A 575 -13.22 15.75 -15.31
N GLY A 576 -11.97 15.66 -15.80
CA GLY A 576 -11.10 16.81 -16.05
C GLY A 576 -10.20 17.21 -14.86
N PHE A 577 -10.21 16.48 -13.75
CA PHE A 577 -9.39 16.79 -12.58
C PHE A 577 -8.39 15.67 -12.27
N ALA A 578 -7.17 16.04 -11.90
CA ALA A 578 -6.16 15.14 -11.41
C ALA A 578 -6.18 15.04 -9.87
N TYR A 579 -5.81 13.88 -9.34
CA TYR A 579 -5.75 13.64 -7.90
C TYR A 579 -4.50 12.84 -7.52
N VAL A 580 -3.95 13.17 -6.36
CA VAL A 580 -3.02 12.30 -5.64
C VAL A 580 -3.68 12.00 -4.30
N MET A 581 -4.22 10.78 -4.16
CA MET A 581 -4.77 10.31 -2.89
C MET A 581 -3.61 9.99 -1.96
N SER A 582 -3.75 10.35 -0.70
CA SER A 582 -2.72 10.14 0.33
C SER A 582 -3.38 10.06 1.70
N ASN A 583 -3.16 8.95 2.38
CA ASN A 583 -3.52 8.75 3.77
C ASN A 583 -2.28 8.93 4.65
N PHE A 584 -2.46 9.02 5.95
CA PHE A 584 -1.43 8.66 6.90
C PHE A 584 -2.02 7.77 7.98
N GLN A 585 -1.21 6.90 8.58
CA GLN A 585 -1.64 5.98 9.62
C GLN A 585 -0.81 6.11 10.91
N HIS A 586 -1.34 5.61 12.03
CA HIS A 586 -0.75 5.48 13.38
C HIS A 586 0.10 6.67 13.89
N PRO A 587 -0.38 7.92 13.86
CA PRO A 587 0.42 9.06 14.31
C PRO A 587 0.89 8.87 15.76
N GLY A 588 2.20 9.05 16.00
CA GLY A 588 2.79 8.83 17.32
C GLY A 588 3.07 7.37 17.65
N ASP A 589 3.27 6.49 16.67
CA ASP A 589 3.82 5.15 16.92
C ASP A 589 5.34 5.24 17.17
N TRP A 590 5.66 5.66 18.41
CA TRP A 590 6.99 6.05 18.82
C TRP A 590 8.01 4.92 18.74
N VAL A 591 9.02 5.07 17.88
CA VAL A 591 10.20 4.20 17.81
C VAL A 591 11.27 4.74 18.76
N LYS A 592 11.71 3.88 19.71
CA LYS A 592 12.75 4.22 20.67
C LYS A 592 14.06 4.59 19.93
N LYS A 593 14.78 5.56 20.47
CA LYS A 593 15.98 6.21 19.93
C LYS A 593 15.69 7.17 18.78
N LEU A 594 14.90 6.78 17.78
CA LEU A 594 14.55 7.64 16.65
C LEU A 594 13.79 8.89 17.13
N HIS A 595 12.75 8.70 17.94
CA HIS A 595 11.86 9.78 18.38
C HIS A 595 12.18 10.35 19.76
N ASP A 596 13.17 9.80 20.50
CA ASP A 596 13.43 10.17 21.90
C ASP A 596 13.69 11.68 22.08
N LYS A 597 14.30 12.33 21.08
CA LYS A 597 14.62 13.77 21.14
C LYS A 597 13.40 14.68 20.94
N VAL A 598 12.48 14.31 20.05
CA VAL A 598 11.31 15.13 19.69
C VAL A 598 10.06 14.79 20.48
N LYS A 599 9.94 13.54 20.94
CA LYS A 599 8.75 13.04 21.65
C LYS A 599 8.29 13.92 22.83
N PRO A 600 9.17 14.46 23.72
CA PRO A 600 8.71 15.27 24.85
C PRO A 600 7.91 16.52 24.43
N SER A 601 8.26 17.15 23.31
CA SER A 601 7.58 18.36 22.81
C SER A 601 6.43 18.05 21.86
N VAL A 602 6.54 16.95 21.07
CA VAL A 602 5.60 16.62 20.00
C VAL A 602 4.44 15.73 20.50
N ALA A 603 4.67 14.82 21.44
CA ALA A 603 3.64 13.87 21.87
C ALA A 603 2.36 14.53 22.42
N PRO A 604 2.41 15.62 23.24
CA PRO A 604 1.19 16.29 23.70
C PRO A 604 0.37 16.89 22.54
N LEU A 605 1.03 17.30 21.47
CA LEU A 605 0.40 17.85 20.28
C LEU A 605 -0.27 16.74 19.46
N ILE A 606 0.41 15.62 19.25
CA ILE A 606 -0.13 14.42 18.58
C ILE A 606 -1.35 13.90 19.34
N ASP A 607 -1.26 13.74 20.66
CA ASP A 607 -2.39 13.27 21.49
C ASP A 607 -3.61 14.18 21.35
N ARG A 608 -3.41 15.50 21.33
CA ARG A 608 -4.47 16.50 21.13
C ARG A 608 -5.06 16.44 19.71
N ASN A 609 -4.21 16.34 18.69
CA ASN A 609 -4.63 16.43 17.30
C ASN A 609 -5.32 15.14 16.83
N TYR A 610 -4.91 13.96 17.34
CA TYR A 610 -5.30 12.66 16.79
C TYR A 610 -5.91 11.71 17.84
N ARG A 611 -6.76 12.24 18.77
CA ARG A 611 -7.51 11.45 19.77
C ARG A 611 -6.63 10.49 20.56
N SER A 612 -5.56 11.02 21.15
CA SER A 612 -4.56 10.21 21.85
C SER A 612 -3.96 9.13 20.95
N ARG A 613 -3.55 9.52 19.73
CA ARG A 613 -2.90 8.67 18.71
C ARG A 613 -3.77 7.55 18.11
N ARG A 614 -5.08 7.61 18.28
CA ARG A 614 -6.01 6.58 17.78
C ARG A 614 -6.78 7.01 16.55
N SER A 615 -6.39 8.12 15.91
CA SER A 615 -7.08 8.67 14.74
C SER A 615 -6.07 9.02 13.67
N ALA A 616 -6.36 8.66 12.44
CA ALA A 616 -5.54 8.91 11.27
C ALA A 616 -6.41 9.51 10.15
N ALA A 617 -5.81 10.08 9.12
CA ALA A 617 -6.57 10.75 8.06
C ALA A 617 -6.66 9.91 6.78
N VAL A 618 -7.84 9.93 6.18
CA VAL A 618 -8.07 9.55 4.79
C VAL A 618 -8.28 10.84 4.01
N GLY A 619 -7.41 11.09 3.00
CA GLY A 619 -7.42 12.38 2.32
C GLY A 619 -6.74 12.38 0.95
N TYR A 620 -6.46 13.57 0.45
CA TYR A 620 -5.81 13.76 -0.84
C TYR A 620 -5.07 15.09 -0.91
N ILE A 621 -4.10 15.18 -1.82
CA ILE A 621 -3.43 16.42 -2.21
C ILE A 621 -4.39 17.22 -3.07
N HIS A 622 -4.80 18.40 -2.61
CA HIS A 622 -5.58 19.36 -3.39
C HIS A 622 -4.70 20.40 -4.08
N GLY A 623 -5.27 21.18 -5.00
CA GLY A 623 -4.53 22.18 -5.78
C GLY A 623 -3.92 21.63 -7.07
N MET A 624 -4.13 20.34 -7.36
CA MET A 624 -3.68 19.74 -8.61
C MET A 624 -4.40 20.39 -9.82
N PRO A 625 -3.69 20.63 -10.94
CA PRO A 625 -4.27 21.22 -12.14
C PRO A 625 -5.19 20.23 -12.87
N GLN A 626 -5.96 20.76 -13.81
CA GLN A 626 -6.52 19.95 -14.88
C GLN A 626 -5.40 19.53 -15.84
N LEU A 627 -5.15 18.24 -15.95
CA LEU A 627 -4.14 17.68 -16.85
C LEU A 627 -4.80 17.26 -18.17
N VAL A 628 -4.39 17.86 -19.27
CA VAL A 628 -4.91 17.52 -20.62
C VAL A 628 -4.01 16.46 -21.26
N ALA A 629 -4.61 15.46 -21.87
CA ALA A 629 -3.87 14.46 -22.63
C ALA A 629 -3.24 15.10 -23.88
N ASP A 630 -1.99 14.73 -24.18
CA ASP A 630 -1.43 15.01 -25.49
C ASP A 630 -2.11 14.09 -26.52
N THR A 631 -2.96 14.67 -27.37
CA THR A 631 -3.67 13.93 -28.42
C THR A 631 -2.81 13.69 -29.68
N ARG A 632 -1.51 14.02 -29.62
CA ARG A 632 -0.57 13.95 -30.75
C ARG A 632 0.36 12.72 -30.67
N GLY A 633 0.07 11.74 -29.82
CA GLY A 633 0.82 10.48 -29.69
C GLY A 633 0.11 9.31 -30.35
#